data_cd16da858b7e26b2796ea1022c6f33dd
#
_entry.id   cd16da858b7e26b2796ea1022c6f33dd
#
_cell.length_a   1.000
_cell.length_b   1.000
_cell.length_c   1.000
_cell.angle_alpha   90.00
_cell.angle_beta   90.00
_cell.angle_gamma   90.00
#
_symmetry.space_group_name_H-M   'P 1'
#
loop_
_entity.id
_entity.type
_entity.pdbx_description
1 polymer ?
#
loop_
_entity_poly.entity_id
_entity_poly.type
_entity_poly.pdbx_seq_one_letter_code
_entity_poly.pdbx_strand_id
1 'polypeptide(L)'
;MGTTATEARPHIKLLMLVNDWSLRNLIPAELAKGFGFYQSKPATAFSPVAVTPDELGDAWDGGKVSLPLVSHINGQLFGHPEAGVDMTFDFPRLIEHVTLTRRLGAGAIVGSGTVSNYDRSRGSSCLAERRMLEQVEHGKATTPFLNFGDRVRIEMFDRDGRSIFGAIDQKVVAAR
;
A
#
# COMPACT_ATOMS: atom_id res chain seq x y z
N MET A 1 -14.53 19.19 7.48
CA MET A 1 -14.02 19.64 6.17
C MET A 1 -12.95 20.70 6.41
N GLY A 2 -11.93 20.76 5.56
CA GLY A 2 -10.88 21.77 5.63
C GLY A 2 -9.88 21.57 6.78
N THR A 3 -9.69 20.34 7.25
CA THR A 3 -8.69 20.01 8.27
C THR A 3 -7.29 20.20 7.70
N THR A 4 -6.45 20.97 8.39
CA THR A 4 -5.04 21.12 8.01
C THR A 4 -4.22 19.86 8.35
N ALA A 5 -3.04 19.70 7.74
CA ALA A 5 -2.16 18.56 8.04
C ALA A 5 -1.78 18.51 9.53
N THR A 6 -1.55 19.67 10.16
CA THR A 6 -1.23 19.72 11.59
C THR A 6 -2.40 19.25 12.46
N GLU A 7 -3.61 19.70 12.14
CA GLU A 7 -4.83 19.27 12.85
C GLU A 7 -5.18 17.80 12.59
N ALA A 8 -4.77 17.24 11.45
CA ALA A 8 -5.03 15.84 11.10
C ALA A 8 -4.22 14.84 11.95
N ARG A 9 -3.03 15.19 12.40
CA ARG A 9 -2.11 14.29 13.14
C ARG A 9 -2.79 13.58 14.32
N PRO A 10 -3.45 14.25 15.26
CA PRO A 10 -4.06 13.59 16.42
C PRO A 10 -5.28 12.73 16.07
N HIS A 11 -5.77 12.80 14.83
CA HIS A 11 -6.89 11.97 14.35
C HIS A 11 -6.44 10.63 13.78
N ILE A 12 -5.15 10.43 13.51
CA ILE A 12 -4.59 9.13 13.13
C ILE A 12 -4.54 8.26 14.38
N LYS A 13 -5.45 7.30 14.47
CA LYS A 13 -5.63 6.45 15.66
C LYS A 13 -5.03 5.07 15.49
N LEU A 14 -5.06 4.53 14.29
CA LEU A 14 -4.58 3.19 13.98
C LEU A 14 -3.84 3.19 12.63
N LEU A 15 -2.84 2.33 12.54
CA LEU A 15 -2.14 2.01 11.31
C LEU A 15 -2.28 0.51 11.02
N MET A 16 -2.28 0.15 9.75
CA MET A 16 -2.37 -1.23 9.29
C MET A 16 -1.77 -1.38 7.90
N LEU A 17 -1.43 -2.60 7.53
CA LEU A 17 -1.06 -2.91 6.16
C LEU A 17 -2.28 -3.15 5.29
N VAL A 18 -2.13 -2.90 4.00
CA VAL A 18 -3.17 -3.11 3.00
C VAL A 18 -2.59 -3.74 1.74
N ASN A 19 -3.30 -4.72 1.19
CA ASN A 19 -3.12 -5.20 -0.16
C ASN A 19 -4.28 -4.71 -1.02
N ASP A 20 -4.07 -3.63 -1.74
CA ASP A 20 -5.07 -2.99 -2.59
C ASP A 20 -5.17 -3.73 -3.92
N TRP A 21 -5.95 -4.81 -3.95
CA TRP A 21 -6.17 -5.65 -5.12
C TRP A 21 -6.68 -4.85 -6.31
N SER A 22 -6.11 -5.14 -7.48
CA SER A 22 -6.46 -4.43 -8.73
C SER A 22 -6.59 -5.40 -9.89
N LEU A 23 -7.76 -5.44 -10.51
CA LEU A 23 -8.03 -6.24 -11.71
C LEU A 23 -7.56 -5.45 -12.94
N ARG A 24 -6.27 -5.60 -13.27
CA ARG A 24 -5.58 -4.75 -14.24
C ARG A 24 -6.21 -4.69 -15.63
N ASN A 25 -6.85 -5.77 -16.07
CA ASN A 25 -7.50 -5.81 -17.38
C ASN A 25 -8.78 -4.95 -17.45
N LEU A 26 -9.40 -4.63 -16.32
CA LEU A 26 -10.61 -3.79 -16.25
C LEU A 26 -10.29 -2.29 -16.16
N ILE A 27 -9.12 -1.94 -15.62
CA ILE A 27 -8.73 -0.55 -15.36
C ILE A 27 -8.80 0.37 -16.59
N PRO A 28 -8.22 0.00 -17.76
CA PRO A 28 -8.21 0.91 -18.90
C PRO A 28 -9.62 1.31 -19.37
N ALA A 29 -10.56 0.37 -19.39
CA ALA A 29 -11.94 0.63 -19.81
C ALA A 29 -12.69 1.50 -18.80
N GLU A 30 -12.43 1.34 -17.50
CA GLU A 30 -13.04 2.17 -16.45
C GLU A 30 -12.49 3.60 -16.47
N LEU A 31 -11.18 3.76 -16.58
CA LEU A 31 -10.53 5.08 -16.63
C LEU A 31 -10.92 5.87 -17.88
N ALA A 32 -11.11 5.20 -19.04
CA ALA A 32 -11.55 5.85 -20.26
C ALA A 32 -12.93 6.51 -20.15
N LYS A 33 -13.76 6.08 -19.20
CA LYS A 33 -15.08 6.70 -18.91
C LYS A 33 -15.01 7.93 -18.02
N GLY A 34 -13.84 8.24 -17.42
CA GLY A 34 -13.62 9.42 -16.58
C GLY A 34 -14.15 9.33 -15.14
N PHE A 35 -14.79 8.23 -14.74
CA PHE A 35 -15.35 8.08 -13.39
C PHE A 35 -14.36 7.50 -12.36
N GLY A 36 -13.22 6.98 -12.80
CA GLY A 36 -12.26 6.31 -11.97
C GLY A 36 -12.52 4.81 -11.82
N PHE A 37 -11.98 4.23 -10.76
CA PHE A 37 -12.04 2.79 -10.50
C PHE A 37 -13.38 2.39 -9.89
N TYR A 38 -13.93 1.26 -10.33
CA TYR A 38 -15.14 0.67 -9.76
C TYR A 38 -15.00 -0.86 -9.62
N GLN A 39 -15.31 -1.63 -10.66
CA GLN A 39 -15.18 -3.09 -10.63
C GLN A 39 -13.74 -3.57 -10.67
N SER A 40 -12.82 -2.75 -11.16
CA SER A 40 -11.39 -3.05 -11.16
C SER A 40 -10.77 -3.07 -9.77
N LYS A 41 -11.48 -2.58 -8.75
CA LYS A 41 -11.07 -2.58 -7.34
C LYS A 41 -12.00 -3.50 -6.53
N PRO A 42 -11.72 -4.82 -6.49
CA PRO A 42 -12.46 -5.73 -5.61
C PRO A 42 -12.16 -5.44 -4.13
N ALA A 43 -12.70 -6.25 -3.23
CA ALA A 43 -12.47 -6.10 -1.81
C ALA A 43 -10.96 -6.10 -1.48
N THR A 44 -10.53 -5.08 -0.75
CA THR A 44 -9.17 -4.91 -0.26
C THR A 44 -8.89 -5.86 0.91
N ALA A 45 -7.67 -6.36 1.00
CA ALA A 45 -7.22 -7.14 2.14
C ALA A 45 -6.38 -6.30 3.09
N PHE A 46 -6.62 -6.45 4.37
CA PHE A 46 -5.89 -5.76 5.43
C PHE A 46 -5.10 -6.76 6.28
N SER A 47 -4.07 -6.25 6.99
CA SER A 47 -3.39 -7.02 8.02
C SER A 47 -4.37 -7.45 9.14
N PRO A 48 -4.11 -8.58 9.81
CA PRO A 48 -5.01 -9.08 10.86
C PRO A 48 -5.06 -8.15 12.09
N VAL A 49 -4.04 -7.32 12.27
CA VAL A 49 -3.93 -6.38 13.39
C VAL A 49 -3.74 -4.96 12.86
N ALA A 50 -4.42 -4.01 13.47
CA ALA A 50 -4.13 -2.59 13.40
C ALA A 50 -3.53 -2.15 14.73
N VAL A 51 -2.49 -1.31 14.69
CA VAL A 51 -1.79 -0.85 15.89
C VAL A 51 -1.94 0.66 16.06
N THR A 52 -1.84 1.13 17.30
CA THR A 52 -1.77 2.55 17.59
C THR A 52 -0.40 3.11 17.19
N PRO A 53 -0.29 4.41 16.88
CA PRO A 53 1.00 5.01 16.49
C PRO A 53 2.13 4.82 17.49
N ASP A 54 1.83 4.77 18.79
CA ASP A 54 2.80 4.56 19.87
C ASP A 54 3.44 3.16 19.85
N GLU A 55 2.75 2.14 19.34
CA GLU A 55 3.32 0.79 19.14
C GLU A 55 4.46 0.77 18.12
N LEU A 56 4.54 1.76 17.24
CA LEU A 56 5.61 1.89 16.26
C LEU A 56 6.86 2.58 16.82
N GLY A 57 6.76 3.22 18.00
CA GLY A 57 7.85 3.94 18.62
C GLY A 57 8.56 4.90 17.67
N ASP A 58 9.89 4.85 17.61
CA ASP A 58 10.72 5.70 16.75
C ASP A 58 10.52 5.48 15.23
N ALA A 59 9.81 4.42 14.83
CA ALA A 59 9.48 4.18 13.43
C ALA A 59 8.34 5.08 12.93
N TRP A 60 7.62 5.76 13.82
CA TRP A 60 6.55 6.71 13.52
C TRP A 60 6.96 8.14 13.83
N ASP A 61 7.03 9.02 12.84
CA ASP A 61 7.37 10.44 12.99
C ASP A 61 6.17 11.39 13.15
N GLY A 62 4.97 10.83 13.24
CA GLY A 62 3.71 11.58 13.26
C GLY A 62 3.06 11.72 11.89
N GLY A 63 3.67 11.22 10.83
CA GLY A 63 3.14 11.29 9.47
C GLY A 63 3.57 10.17 8.55
N LYS A 64 4.69 9.50 8.84
CA LYS A 64 5.27 8.42 8.04
C LYS A 64 5.72 7.26 8.92
N VAL A 65 5.73 6.07 8.35
CA VAL A 65 6.31 4.88 8.98
C VAL A 65 7.66 4.59 8.33
N SER A 66 8.74 4.57 9.10
CA SER A 66 10.11 4.34 8.63
C SER A 66 10.54 2.90 8.87
N LEU A 67 9.91 1.96 8.16
CA LEU A 67 10.19 0.53 8.17
C LEU A 67 10.00 -0.09 6.78
N PRO A 68 10.73 -1.16 6.45
CA PRO A 68 10.55 -1.88 5.19
C PRO A 68 9.20 -2.58 5.11
N LEU A 69 8.50 -2.41 3.99
CA LEU A 69 7.32 -3.21 3.63
C LEU A 69 7.78 -4.45 2.84
N VAL A 70 7.80 -5.60 3.48
CA VAL A 70 8.31 -6.84 2.88
C VAL A 70 7.21 -7.57 2.14
N SER A 71 7.41 -7.80 0.85
CA SER A 71 6.46 -8.50 -0.01
C SER A 71 7.07 -9.75 -0.62
N HIS A 72 6.35 -10.86 -0.59
CA HIS A 72 6.72 -12.11 -1.23
C HIS A 72 5.63 -12.57 -2.20
N ILE A 73 6.04 -13.15 -3.31
CA ILE A 73 5.18 -13.85 -4.26
C ILE A 73 5.67 -15.29 -4.37
N ASN A 74 4.78 -16.25 -4.10
CA ASN A 74 5.11 -17.68 -4.11
C ASN A 74 6.32 -18.05 -3.23
N GLY A 75 6.45 -17.37 -2.08
CA GLY A 75 7.55 -17.57 -1.14
C GLY A 75 8.87 -16.89 -1.53
N GLN A 76 8.97 -16.27 -2.71
CA GLN A 76 10.15 -15.53 -3.13
C GLN A 76 10.01 -14.05 -2.81
N LEU A 77 11.08 -13.43 -2.30
CA LEU A 77 11.11 -12.00 -2.03
C LEU A 77 10.86 -11.21 -3.33
N PHE A 78 9.81 -10.41 -3.32
CA PHE A 78 9.46 -9.53 -4.43
C PHE A 78 10.02 -8.12 -4.23
N GLY A 79 10.03 -7.64 -3.00
CA GLY A 79 10.63 -6.39 -2.60
C GLY A 79 10.46 -6.09 -1.12
N HIS A 80 11.24 -5.11 -0.67
CA HIS A 80 11.25 -4.60 0.70
C HIS A 80 11.49 -3.08 0.72
N PRO A 81 10.71 -2.30 -0.08
CA PRO A 81 10.86 -0.85 -0.07
C PRO A 81 10.56 -0.28 1.31
N GLU A 82 11.31 0.75 1.67
CA GLU A 82 11.14 1.51 2.91
C GLU A 82 9.91 2.42 2.81
N ALA A 83 8.98 2.30 3.74
CA ALA A 83 7.67 2.95 3.61
C ALA A 83 7.74 4.47 3.73
N GLY A 84 8.69 5.03 4.48
CA GLY A 84 8.78 6.46 4.78
C GLY A 84 9.74 7.25 3.90
N VAL A 85 10.81 6.61 3.39
CA VAL A 85 11.98 7.30 2.79
C VAL A 85 11.59 8.19 1.61
N ASP A 86 10.84 7.66 0.65
CA ASP A 86 10.46 8.39 -0.58
C ASP A 86 8.95 8.73 -0.60
N MET A 87 8.29 8.71 0.54
CA MET A 87 6.89 9.08 0.67
C MET A 87 6.71 10.58 0.45
N THR A 88 6.18 10.96 -0.71
CA THR A 88 6.00 12.37 -1.10
C THR A 88 4.96 13.09 -0.23
N PHE A 89 3.84 12.44 0.03
CA PHE A 89 2.75 12.97 0.86
C PHE A 89 2.58 12.09 2.08
N ASP A 90 2.82 12.63 3.27
CA ASP A 90 2.58 11.95 4.53
C ASP A 90 1.07 11.78 4.81
N PHE A 91 0.71 10.91 5.76
CA PHE A 91 -0.69 10.66 6.08
C PHE A 91 -1.48 11.92 6.47
N PRO A 92 -0.94 12.87 7.27
CA PRO A 92 -1.59 14.15 7.55
C PRO A 92 -1.95 14.94 6.28
N ARG A 93 -1.05 14.99 5.29
CA ARG A 93 -1.30 15.67 4.01
C ARG A 93 -2.38 14.98 3.18
N LEU A 94 -2.41 13.66 3.20
CA LEU A 94 -3.48 12.88 2.53
C LEU A 94 -4.84 13.16 3.18
N ILE A 95 -4.90 13.26 4.51
CA ILE A 95 -6.13 13.62 5.24
C ILE A 95 -6.53 15.06 4.93
N GLU A 96 -5.61 16.01 4.95
CA GLU A 96 -5.87 17.40 4.54
C GLU A 96 -6.48 17.44 3.14
N HIS A 97 -5.87 16.74 2.18
CA HIS A 97 -6.35 16.71 0.80
C HIS A 97 -7.78 16.16 0.68
N VAL A 98 -8.06 15.02 1.28
CA VAL A 98 -9.39 14.39 1.16
C VAL A 98 -10.48 15.19 1.88
N THR A 99 -10.13 15.94 2.94
CA THR A 99 -11.09 16.73 3.71
C THR A 99 -11.42 18.08 3.10
N LEU A 100 -10.77 18.50 2.03
CA LEU A 100 -11.12 19.73 1.30
C LEU A 100 -12.60 19.75 0.88
N THR A 101 -13.15 18.63 0.45
CA THR A 101 -14.51 18.54 -0.10
C THR A 101 -15.45 17.64 0.68
N ARG A 102 -14.99 16.95 1.72
CA ARG A 102 -15.82 15.99 2.47
C ARG A 102 -15.43 15.90 3.94
N ARG A 103 -16.37 15.44 4.76
CA ARG A 103 -16.10 15.09 6.14
C ARG A 103 -15.71 13.62 6.21
N LEU A 104 -14.68 13.31 7.00
CA LEU A 104 -14.37 11.94 7.39
C LEU A 104 -15.03 11.65 8.74
N GLY A 105 -15.65 10.48 8.85
CA GLY A 105 -16.15 9.96 10.12
C GLY A 105 -15.11 9.14 10.85
N ALA A 106 -15.40 8.80 12.10
CA ALA A 106 -14.61 7.83 12.86
C ALA A 106 -14.60 6.48 12.12
N GLY A 107 -13.41 5.85 12.02
CA GLY A 107 -13.24 4.61 11.28
C GLY A 107 -12.99 4.80 9.77
N ALA A 108 -12.88 6.03 9.27
CA ALA A 108 -12.45 6.26 7.89
C ALA A 108 -11.01 5.75 7.69
N ILE A 109 -10.78 5.03 6.58
CA ILE A 109 -9.47 4.50 6.22
C ILE A 109 -8.88 5.36 5.10
N VAL A 110 -7.63 5.79 5.28
CA VAL A 110 -6.87 6.56 4.28
C VAL A 110 -5.61 5.77 3.92
N GLY A 111 -5.47 5.40 2.65
CA GLY A 111 -4.32 4.67 2.14
C GLY A 111 -3.24 5.59 1.61
N SER A 112 -1.97 5.24 1.83
CA SER A 112 -0.80 5.98 1.31
C SER A 112 -0.54 5.74 -0.18
N GLY A 113 -1.21 4.75 -0.77
CA GLY A 113 -0.86 4.23 -2.08
C GLY A 113 0.33 3.27 -2.04
N THR A 114 0.90 2.97 -3.21
CA THR A 114 2.03 2.04 -3.35
C THR A 114 3.28 2.55 -2.61
N VAL A 115 3.86 1.70 -1.78
CA VAL A 115 5.19 1.94 -1.20
C VAL A 115 6.25 1.69 -2.27
N SER A 116 7.07 2.68 -2.55
CA SER A 116 8.05 2.66 -3.63
C SER A 116 9.29 3.45 -3.25
N ASN A 117 10.47 3.05 -3.73
CA ASN A 117 11.72 3.78 -3.53
C ASN A 117 12.42 4.08 -4.85
N TYR A 118 13.19 5.16 -4.87
CA TYR A 118 14.13 5.44 -5.95
C TYR A 118 15.24 4.40 -6.01
N ASP A 119 15.63 3.83 -4.88
CA ASP A 119 16.60 2.74 -4.79
C ASP A 119 16.01 1.44 -5.34
N ARG A 120 16.38 1.09 -6.57
CA ARG A 120 15.92 -0.12 -7.27
C ARG A 120 16.34 -1.43 -6.62
N SER A 121 17.37 -1.43 -5.79
CA SER A 121 17.82 -2.63 -5.07
C SER A 121 16.80 -3.10 -4.03
N ARG A 122 15.89 -2.21 -3.61
CA ARG A 122 14.78 -2.53 -2.71
C ARG A 122 13.66 -3.35 -3.35
N GLY A 123 13.68 -3.53 -4.67
CA GLY A 123 12.59 -4.18 -5.40
C GLY A 123 11.34 -3.31 -5.48
N SER A 124 10.17 -3.94 -5.52
CA SER A 124 8.87 -3.24 -5.63
C SER A 124 7.85 -3.86 -4.68
N SER A 125 6.82 -3.11 -4.30
CA SER A 125 5.64 -3.62 -3.58
C SER A 125 4.40 -3.75 -4.48
N CYS A 126 4.54 -3.48 -5.78
CA CYS A 126 3.44 -3.49 -6.75
C CYS A 126 3.90 -4.09 -8.07
N LEU A 127 3.17 -5.10 -8.58
CA LEU A 127 3.47 -5.72 -9.87
C LEU A 127 3.38 -4.74 -11.05
N ALA A 128 2.45 -3.80 -11.01
CA ALA A 128 2.33 -2.81 -12.08
C ALA A 128 3.54 -1.85 -12.11
N GLU A 129 4.05 -1.45 -10.95
CA GLU A 129 5.27 -0.68 -10.85
C GLU A 129 6.46 -1.47 -11.42
N ARG A 130 6.67 -2.70 -10.96
CA ARG A 130 7.75 -3.56 -11.45
C ARG A 130 7.73 -3.69 -12.97
N ARG A 131 6.57 -3.95 -13.55
CA ARG A 131 6.38 -4.06 -14.99
C ARG A 131 6.66 -2.76 -15.74
N MET A 132 6.28 -1.62 -15.15
CA MET A 132 6.55 -0.30 -15.75
C MET A 132 8.04 0.01 -15.72
N LEU A 133 8.75 -0.31 -14.64
CA LEU A 133 10.19 -0.18 -14.55
C LEU A 133 10.90 -1.03 -15.63
N GLU A 134 10.51 -2.29 -15.78
CA GLU A 134 11.03 -3.17 -16.83
C GLU A 134 10.77 -2.61 -18.24
N GLN A 135 9.56 -2.03 -18.44
CA GLN A 135 9.24 -1.39 -19.72
C GLN A 135 10.14 -0.19 -20.02
N VAL A 136 10.45 0.63 -19.01
CA VAL A 136 11.32 1.80 -19.16
C VAL A 136 12.78 1.38 -19.36
N GLU A 137 13.26 0.40 -18.61
CA GLU A 137 14.67 -0.01 -18.60
C GLU A 137 15.03 -0.95 -19.78
N HIS A 138 14.09 -1.82 -20.18
CA HIS A 138 14.35 -2.91 -21.13
C HIS A 138 13.43 -2.92 -22.35
N GLY A 139 12.54 -1.93 -22.47
CA GLY A 139 11.60 -1.80 -23.58
C GLY A 139 10.39 -2.75 -23.52
N LYS A 140 10.35 -3.68 -22.56
CA LYS A 140 9.23 -4.62 -22.38
C LYS A 140 9.12 -5.10 -20.93
N ALA A 141 7.88 -5.29 -20.48
CA ALA A 141 7.60 -5.93 -19.21
C ALA A 141 7.71 -7.46 -19.33
N THR A 142 8.47 -8.08 -18.42
CA THR A 142 8.68 -9.53 -18.36
C THR A 142 8.01 -10.19 -17.16
N THR A 143 7.88 -9.48 -16.04
CA THR A 143 7.17 -9.96 -14.85
C THR A 143 5.68 -10.19 -15.16
N PRO A 144 5.13 -11.40 -15.00
CA PRO A 144 3.72 -11.63 -15.21
C PRO A 144 2.86 -11.00 -14.11
N PHE A 145 1.58 -10.75 -14.39
CA PHE A 145 0.60 -10.56 -13.32
C PHE A 145 0.27 -11.89 -12.65
N LEU A 146 -0.35 -11.83 -11.47
CA LEU A 146 -0.72 -13.02 -10.69
C LEU A 146 -1.71 -13.91 -11.46
N ASN A 147 -1.51 -15.22 -11.34
CA ASN A 147 -2.40 -16.26 -11.82
C ASN A 147 -3.17 -16.90 -10.66
N PHE A 148 -4.24 -17.63 -10.97
CA PHE A 148 -4.90 -18.47 -9.98
C PHE A 148 -3.90 -19.50 -9.41
N GLY A 149 -3.85 -19.58 -8.10
CA GLY A 149 -2.89 -20.41 -7.39
C GLY A 149 -1.72 -19.67 -6.78
N ASP A 150 -1.35 -18.51 -7.31
CA ASP A 150 -0.28 -17.69 -6.76
C ASP A 150 -0.60 -17.20 -5.35
N ARG A 151 0.44 -17.07 -4.54
CA ARG A 151 0.35 -16.61 -3.15
C ARG A 151 1.09 -15.31 -2.97
N VAL A 152 0.44 -14.35 -2.30
CA VAL A 152 1.03 -13.06 -1.93
C VAL A 152 1.10 -12.98 -0.41
N ARG A 153 2.28 -12.66 0.12
CA ARG A 153 2.50 -12.36 1.53
C ARG A 153 3.08 -10.97 1.68
N ILE A 154 2.48 -10.15 2.53
CA ILE A 154 2.93 -8.79 2.85
C ILE A 154 3.03 -8.68 4.36
N GLU A 155 4.17 -8.16 4.85
CA GLU A 155 4.45 -8.08 6.28
C GLU A 155 5.41 -6.92 6.57
N MET A 156 5.35 -6.41 7.79
CA MET A 156 6.29 -5.39 8.28
C MET A 156 6.79 -5.81 9.67
N PHE A 157 8.09 -5.71 9.85
CA PHE A 157 8.77 -6.12 11.08
C PHE A 157 9.34 -4.91 11.81
N ASP A 158 9.37 -4.99 13.14
CA ASP A 158 10.12 -4.06 13.95
C ASP A 158 11.63 -4.34 13.84
N ARG A 159 12.45 -3.55 14.56
CA ARG A 159 13.91 -3.69 14.55
C ARG A 159 14.39 -4.99 15.21
N ASP A 160 13.57 -5.62 16.04
CA ASP A 160 13.83 -6.91 16.68
C ASP A 160 13.38 -8.10 15.83
N GLY A 161 12.82 -7.85 14.64
CA GLY A 161 12.32 -8.87 13.72
C GLY A 161 10.94 -9.42 14.09
N ARG A 162 10.18 -8.75 14.95
CA ARG A 162 8.81 -9.15 15.31
C ARG A 162 7.83 -8.54 14.31
N SER A 163 6.86 -9.33 13.89
CA SER A 163 5.77 -8.85 13.03
C SER A 163 4.87 -7.88 13.78
N ILE A 164 4.74 -6.65 13.29
CA ILE A 164 3.97 -5.59 13.95
C ILE A 164 2.47 -5.78 13.71
N PHE A 165 2.08 -5.97 12.46
CA PHE A 165 0.68 -6.00 12.03
C PHE A 165 0.14 -7.42 11.79
N GLY A 166 1.01 -8.44 11.92
CA GLY A 166 0.76 -9.74 11.33
C GLY A 166 0.86 -9.71 9.80
N ALA A 167 0.81 -10.88 9.17
CA ALA A 167 0.94 -10.98 7.72
C ALA A 167 -0.42 -10.93 7.01
N ILE A 168 -0.50 -10.18 5.91
CA ILE A 168 -1.44 -10.46 4.84
C ILE A 168 -0.87 -11.64 4.07
N ASP A 169 -1.56 -12.77 4.03
CA ASP A 169 -1.06 -13.98 3.37
C ASP A 169 -2.22 -14.67 2.64
N GLN A 170 -2.28 -14.48 1.32
CA GLN A 170 -3.44 -14.82 0.52
C GLN A 170 -3.06 -15.58 -0.75
N LYS A 171 -3.92 -16.51 -1.14
CA LYS A 171 -3.85 -17.23 -2.40
C LYS A 171 -4.88 -16.66 -3.38
N VAL A 172 -4.47 -16.44 -4.62
CA VAL A 172 -5.36 -16.03 -5.70
C VAL A 172 -6.24 -17.21 -6.13
N VAL A 173 -7.54 -17.03 -6.11
CA VAL A 173 -8.50 -18.04 -6.52
C VAL A 173 -9.48 -17.48 -7.54
N ALA A 174 -10.08 -18.38 -8.36
CA ALA A 174 -11.15 -17.97 -9.25
C ALA A 174 -12.39 -17.54 -8.43
N ALA A 175 -13.07 -16.50 -8.87
CA ALA A 175 -14.39 -16.17 -8.36
C ALA A 175 -15.37 -17.32 -8.69
N ARG A 176 -16.28 -17.59 -7.74
CA ARG A 176 -17.35 -18.55 -7.93
C ARG A 176 -18.52 -17.92 -8.63
#